data_5299c724e89ce5a725531103500dae95
#
_entry.id   5299c724e89ce5a725531103500dae95
#
_cell.length_a   1.000
_cell.length_b   1.000
_cell.length_c   1.000
_cell.angle_alpha   90.00
_cell.angle_beta   90.00
_cell.angle_gamma   90.00
#
_symmetry.space_group_name_H-M   'P 1'
#
loop_
_entity.id
_entity.type
_entity.pdbx_description
1 polymer ?
#
loop_
_entity_poly.entity_id
_entity_poly.type
_entity_poly.pdbx_seq_one_letter_code
_entity_poly.pdbx_strand_id
1 'polypeptide(L)'
;MAQYWVIRGGERRGPYEESDVLEGVELGTVRPNDLLWVEGMREGVPITEVIANLGAAPPSRPPLTLEPLARGARGASPYRPPSARVDDLAELALGNITYAGFWVRFGAALLDNLIVGVFVALALVIASRLAGVPLLDGELWPNLAVFFAGWLYFATLESGPRCAGYGKRAFHLQVLAADDLTRIGFLRASLRWIGRYLSWVLLLGYLMQPFTPRKRALHDFIARTVVVVQRPYSRGLLGVVLGLVVVLFLLVVAAIALPAYQDYVIRRRG
;
A
#
# COMPACT_ATOMS: atom_id res chain seq x y z
N MET A 1 -37.30 -13.13 -9.82
CA MET A 1 -35.94 -13.58 -9.53
C MET A 1 -35.66 -13.17 -8.09
N ALA A 2 -35.05 -14.03 -7.28
CA ALA A 2 -34.71 -13.68 -5.91
C ALA A 2 -33.57 -12.65 -5.93
N GLN A 3 -33.71 -11.60 -5.12
CA GLN A 3 -32.68 -10.58 -4.95
C GLN A 3 -31.95 -10.83 -3.65
N TYR A 4 -30.63 -10.80 -3.70
CA TYR A 4 -29.77 -11.12 -2.59
C TYR A 4 -29.00 -9.87 -2.11
N TRP A 5 -28.82 -9.74 -0.81
CA TRP A 5 -27.97 -8.70 -0.21
C TRP A 5 -26.89 -9.37 0.63
N VAL A 6 -25.66 -8.89 0.50
CA VAL A 6 -24.53 -9.33 1.30
C VAL A 6 -24.35 -8.37 2.48
N ILE A 7 -24.32 -8.92 3.71
CA ILE A 7 -24.12 -8.15 4.93
C ILE A 7 -22.72 -8.44 5.45
N ARG A 8 -21.92 -7.38 5.59
CA ARG A 8 -20.57 -7.42 6.16
C ARG A 8 -20.38 -6.29 7.16
N GLY A 9 -19.99 -6.62 8.39
CA GLY A 9 -19.75 -5.61 9.43
C GLY A 9 -20.95 -4.72 9.78
N GLY A 10 -22.18 -5.21 9.54
CA GLY A 10 -23.41 -4.45 9.76
C GLY A 10 -23.88 -3.61 8.57
N GLU A 11 -23.09 -3.51 7.50
CA GLU A 11 -23.50 -2.84 6.25
C GLU A 11 -24.15 -3.85 5.30
N ARG A 12 -25.23 -3.43 4.68
CA ARG A 12 -26.03 -4.21 3.72
C ARG A 12 -25.80 -3.68 2.31
N ARG A 13 -25.36 -4.54 1.37
CA ARG A 13 -25.05 -4.20 -0.02
C ARG A 13 -25.78 -5.13 -0.97
N GLY A 14 -26.30 -4.60 -2.04
CA GLY A 14 -27.10 -5.26 -3.06
C GLY A 14 -28.15 -4.31 -3.62
N PRO A 15 -29.13 -4.81 -4.40
CA PRO A 15 -29.42 -6.23 -4.63
C PRO A 15 -28.50 -6.90 -5.66
N TYR A 16 -28.18 -8.17 -5.46
CA TYR A 16 -27.41 -9.02 -6.37
C TYR A 16 -28.27 -10.15 -6.92
N GLU A 17 -27.94 -10.67 -8.10
CA GLU A 17 -28.50 -11.91 -8.59
C GLU A 17 -27.74 -13.12 -8.04
N GLU A 18 -28.35 -14.30 -8.09
CA GLU A 18 -27.75 -15.54 -7.60
C GLU A 18 -26.40 -15.84 -8.27
N SER A 19 -26.30 -15.60 -9.59
CA SER A 19 -25.08 -15.72 -10.36
C SER A 19 -23.96 -14.80 -9.85
N ASP A 20 -24.30 -13.55 -9.49
CA ASP A 20 -23.33 -12.57 -8.99
C ASP A 20 -22.76 -12.99 -7.63
N VAL A 21 -23.60 -13.59 -6.79
CA VAL A 21 -23.18 -14.10 -5.48
C VAL A 21 -22.24 -15.29 -5.63
N LEU A 22 -22.57 -16.24 -6.52
CA LEU A 22 -21.73 -17.42 -6.80
C LEU A 22 -20.39 -17.04 -7.39
N GLU A 23 -20.36 -16.14 -8.37
CA GLU A 23 -19.12 -15.60 -8.93
C GLU A 23 -18.30 -14.85 -7.88
N GLY A 24 -18.96 -14.08 -7.01
CA GLY A 24 -18.32 -13.39 -5.89
C GLY A 24 -17.65 -14.34 -4.90
N VAL A 25 -18.21 -15.53 -4.68
CA VAL A 25 -17.64 -16.57 -3.84
C VAL A 25 -16.42 -17.24 -4.52
N GLU A 26 -16.52 -17.57 -5.81
CA GLU A 26 -15.41 -18.14 -6.58
C GLU A 26 -14.22 -17.18 -6.67
N LEU A 27 -14.47 -15.89 -6.84
CA LEU A 27 -13.45 -14.86 -6.88
C LEU A 27 -12.93 -14.47 -5.47
N GLY A 28 -13.49 -15.03 -4.39
CA GLY A 28 -13.12 -14.73 -3.00
C GLY A 28 -13.52 -13.31 -2.55
N THR A 29 -14.35 -12.61 -3.32
CA THR A 29 -14.87 -11.27 -3.01
C THR A 29 -15.99 -11.34 -1.98
N VAL A 30 -16.76 -12.42 -1.97
CA VAL A 30 -17.73 -12.77 -0.95
C VAL A 30 -17.11 -13.85 -0.05
N ARG A 31 -17.03 -13.57 1.25
CA ARG A 31 -16.32 -14.43 2.21
C ARG A 31 -17.26 -15.44 2.84
N PRO A 32 -16.77 -16.61 3.28
CA PRO A 32 -17.58 -17.62 3.96
C PRO A 32 -18.34 -17.13 5.20
N ASN A 33 -17.81 -16.09 5.86
CA ASN A 33 -18.42 -15.52 7.08
C ASN A 33 -19.34 -14.31 6.79
N ASP A 34 -19.53 -13.92 5.53
CA ASP A 34 -20.50 -12.90 5.19
C ASP A 34 -21.92 -13.49 5.31
N LEU A 35 -22.89 -12.64 5.67
CA LEU A 35 -24.28 -13.06 5.77
C LEU A 35 -25.00 -12.69 4.47
N LEU A 36 -25.78 -13.62 3.93
CA LEU A 36 -26.70 -13.39 2.82
C LEU A 36 -28.10 -13.12 3.33
N TRP A 37 -28.75 -12.09 2.80
CA TRP A 37 -30.11 -11.76 3.15
C TRP A 37 -30.96 -11.67 1.88
N VAL A 38 -32.19 -12.21 1.93
CA VAL A 38 -33.17 -12.14 0.86
C VAL A 38 -34.41 -11.43 1.38
N GLU A 39 -35.13 -10.73 0.52
CA GLU A 39 -36.36 -10.03 0.89
C GLU A 39 -37.37 -11.00 1.52
N GLY A 40 -37.81 -10.68 2.74
CA GLY A 40 -38.69 -11.55 3.56
C GLY A 40 -38.00 -12.36 4.64
N MET A 41 -36.67 -12.40 4.70
CA MET A 41 -35.93 -13.02 5.81
C MET A 41 -35.84 -12.08 7.02
N ARG A 42 -35.97 -12.64 8.23
CA ARG A 42 -35.83 -11.91 9.50
C ARG A 42 -34.37 -11.62 9.85
N GLU A 43 -33.46 -12.52 9.49
CA GLU A 43 -32.02 -12.44 9.74
C GLU A 43 -31.24 -12.94 8.53
N GLY A 44 -29.98 -12.44 8.36
CA GLY A 44 -29.08 -12.91 7.30
C GLY A 44 -28.51 -14.30 7.67
N VAL A 45 -28.37 -15.16 6.68
CA VAL A 45 -27.84 -16.53 6.82
C VAL A 45 -26.39 -16.58 6.33
N PRO A 46 -25.49 -17.32 6.99
CA PRO A 46 -24.12 -17.47 6.52
C PRO A 46 -24.07 -18.02 5.09
N ILE A 47 -23.21 -17.44 4.26
CA ILE A 47 -23.09 -17.81 2.82
C ILE A 47 -22.79 -19.30 2.64
N THR A 48 -22.01 -19.90 3.54
CA THR A 48 -21.69 -21.34 3.50
C THR A 48 -22.93 -22.23 3.56
N GLU A 49 -23.95 -21.81 4.28
CA GLU A 49 -25.21 -22.57 4.41
C GLU A 49 -26.10 -22.41 3.16
N VAL A 50 -26.04 -21.24 2.53
CA VAL A 50 -26.78 -20.95 1.30
C VAL A 50 -26.18 -21.66 0.09
N ILE A 51 -24.85 -21.69 -0.03
CA ILE A 51 -24.14 -22.39 -1.11
C ILE A 51 -24.42 -23.90 -1.10
N ALA A 52 -24.49 -24.50 0.08
CA ALA A 52 -24.85 -25.92 0.22
C ALA A 52 -26.24 -26.25 -0.35
N ASN A 53 -27.16 -25.28 -0.35
CA ASN A 53 -28.52 -25.40 -0.86
C ASN A 53 -28.66 -24.98 -2.33
N LEU A 54 -27.79 -24.08 -2.84
CA LEU A 54 -27.75 -23.64 -4.24
C LEU A 54 -27.11 -24.68 -5.17
N GLY A 55 -26.31 -25.62 -4.66
CA GLY A 55 -25.72 -26.72 -5.41
C GLY A 55 -26.65 -27.92 -5.68
N ALA A 56 -27.87 -27.92 -5.18
CA ALA A 56 -28.89 -28.93 -5.48
C ALA A 56 -29.53 -28.58 -6.83
N ALA A 57 -29.24 -29.37 -7.87
CA ALA A 57 -29.61 -29.16 -9.25
C ALA A 57 -31.07 -28.72 -9.46
N PRO A 58 -31.34 -27.63 -10.21
CA PRO A 58 -32.69 -27.32 -10.64
C PRO A 58 -33.19 -28.37 -11.65
N PRO A 59 -34.48 -28.62 -11.73
CA PRO A 59 -35.05 -29.60 -12.66
C PRO A 59 -34.67 -29.23 -14.09
N SER A 60 -34.29 -30.26 -14.85
CA SER A 60 -33.81 -30.22 -16.25
C SER A 60 -34.62 -29.27 -17.13
N ARG A 61 -33.97 -28.26 -17.69
CA ARG A 61 -34.49 -27.46 -18.79
C ARG A 61 -34.49 -28.30 -20.07
N PRO A 62 -35.54 -28.20 -20.92
CA PRO A 62 -35.53 -28.83 -22.23
C PRO A 62 -34.40 -28.22 -23.10
N PRO A 63 -33.80 -29.00 -24.04
CA PRO A 63 -32.71 -28.50 -24.85
C PRO A 63 -33.16 -27.32 -25.72
N LEU A 64 -32.45 -26.22 -25.63
CA LEU A 64 -32.63 -25.07 -26.53
C LEU A 64 -32.11 -25.45 -27.90
N THR A 65 -33.00 -25.57 -28.86
CA THR A 65 -32.69 -25.66 -30.31
C THR A 65 -32.15 -24.30 -30.74
N LEU A 66 -30.86 -24.20 -30.99
CA LEU A 66 -30.23 -23.02 -31.55
C LEU A 66 -30.61 -22.94 -33.06
N GLU A 67 -31.55 -22.09 -33.44
CA GLU A 67 -31.64 -21.60 -34.79
C GLU A 67 -30.47 -20.67 -35.12
N PRO A 68 -29.85 -20.79 -36.31
CA PRO A 68 -28.75 -19.91 -36.69
C PRO A 68 -29.27 -18.51 -36.93
N LEU A 69 -29.01 -17.59 -36.01
CA LEU A 69 -29.28 -16.16 -36.21
C LEU A 69 -28.40 -15.60 -37.33
N ALA A 70 -29.05 -15.06 -38.32
CA ALA A 70 -28.49 -14.41 -39.49
C ALA A 70 -27.40 -13.38 -39.09
N ARG A 71 -26.25 -13.42 -39.77
CA ARG A 71 -25.20 -12.42 -39.72
C ARG A 71 -25.73 -11.10 -40.30
N GLY A 72 -26.13 -10.18 -39.45
CA GLY A 72 -26.44 -8.85 -39.91
C GLY A 72 -27.00 -7.96 -38.79
N ALA A 73 -26.15 -7.37 -38.03
CA ALA A 73 -26.19 -6.04 -37.45
C ALA A 73 -25.19 -5.96 -36.31
N ARG A 74 -24.07 -5.27 -36.53
CA ARG A 74 -23.24 -4.73 -35.43
C ARG A 74 -24.01 -3.62 -34.74
N GLY A 75 -25.08 -3.99 -34.04
CA GLY A 75 -25.83 -3.13 -33.14
C GLY A 75 -25.39 -3.43 -31.71
N ALA A 76 -25.20 -2.41 -30.92
CA ALA A 76 -24.88 -2.51 -29.52
C ALA A 76 -25.74 -3.57 -28.83
N SER A 77 -25.10 -4.55 -28.17
CA SER A 77 -25.79 -5.55 -27.36
C SER A 77 -26.73 -4.82 -26.38
N PRO A 78 -28.05 -5.11 -26.37
CA PRO A 78 -28.97 -4.52 -25.42
C PRO A 78 -28.66 -4.95 -23.98
N TYR A 79 -27.74 -5.88 -23.81
CA TYR A 79 -27.26 -6.34 -22.52
C TYR A 79 -25.80 -5.87 -22.32
N ARG A 80 -25.63 -4.63 -21.90
CA ARG A 80 -24.42 -4.17 -21.23
C ARG A 80 -24.68 -4.39 -19.74
N PRO A 81 -24.05 -5.39 -19.08
CA PRO A 81 -24.16 -5.50 -17.63
C PRO A 81 -23.73 -4.15 -17.04
N PRO A 82 -24.48 -3.60 -16.07
CA PRO A 82 -24.06 -2.36 -15.43
C PRO A 82 -22.64 -2.54 -14.90
N SER A 83 -21.68 -1.78 -15.42
CA SER A 83 -20.29 -1.77 -14.96
C SER A 83 -20.17 -1.49 -13.44
N ALA A 84 -21.20 -0.92 -12.86
CA ALA A 84 -21.35 -0.69 -11.44
C ALA A 84 -21.31 -1.96 -10.57
N ARG A 85 -21.80 -3.11 -11.06
CA ARG A 85 -21.86 -4.34 -10.23
C ARG A 85 -20.51 -4.99 -9.98
N VAL A 86 -19.60 -4.98 -10.96
CA VAL A 86 -18.25 -5.52 -10.80
C VAL A 86 -17.42 -4.58 -9.90
N ASP A 87 -17.63 -3.27 -10.08
CA ASP A 87 -16.99 -2.25 -9.25
C ASP A 87 -17.48 -2.34 -7.79
N ASP A 88 -18.78 -2.62 -7.55
CA ASP A 88 -19.36 -2.77 -6.22
C ASP A 88 -18.83 -4.02 -5.49
N LEU A 89 -18.66 -5.15 -6.17
CA LEU A 89 -18.07 -6.37 -5.60
C LEU A 89 -16.56 -6.19 -5.35
N ALA A 90 -15.86 -5.51 -6.25
CA ALA A 90 -14.47 -5.11 -6.04
C ALA A 90 -14.35 -4.13 -4.86
N GLU A 91 -15.30 -3.22 -4.69
CA GLU A 91 -15.34 -2.28 -3.58
C GLU A 91 -15.69 -2.97 -2.25
N LEU A 92 -16.53 -4.00 -2.24
CA LEU A 92 -16.77 -4.89 -1.09
C LEU A 92 -15.50 -5.66 -0.67
N ALA A 93 -14.75 -6.16 -1.63
CA ALA A 93 -13.46 -6.82 -1.38
C ALA A 93 -12.39 -5.84 -0.90
N LEU A 94 -12.43 -4.58 -1.38
CA LEU A 94 -11.50 -3.51 -1.06
C LEU A 94 -11.98 -2.63 0.11
N GLY A 95 -13.25 -2.72 0.50
CA GLY A 95 -13.96 -1.79 1.41
C GLY A 95 -13.42 -1.68 2.83
N ASN A 96 -12.46 -2.52 3.23
CA ASN A 96 -11.78 -2.44 4.53
C ASN A 96 -10.30 -2.07 4.41
N ILE A 97 -9.82 -1.61 3.22
CA ILE A 97 -8.42 -1.28 3.05
C ILE A 97 -8.16 0.17 3.44
N THR A 98 -7.42 0.33 4.52
CA THR A 98 -6.96 1.65 4.94
C THR A 98 -5.61 1.97 4.29
N TYR A 99 -5.58 2.98 3.41
CA TYR A 99 -4.34 3.46 2.81
C TYR A 99 -3.57 4.34 3.79
N ALA A 100 -2.25 4.11 3.88
CA ALA A 100 -1.39 4.83 4.79
C ALA A 100 -1.27 6.31 4.41
N GLY A 101 -1.54 7.21 5.36
CA GLY A 101 -1.40 8.64 5.18
C GLY A 101 0.05 9.10 5.14
N PHE A 102 0.26 10.38 4.80
CA PHE A 102 1.59 10.99 4.68
C PHE A 102 2.44 10.84 5.95
N TRP A 103 1.93 11.27 7.10
CA TRP A 103 2.71 11.33 8.34
C TRP A 103 3.19 9.98 8.84
N VAL A 104 2.36 8.95 8.76
CA VAL A 104 2.76 7.60 9.18
C VAL A 104 3.79 7.00 8.23
N ARG A 105 3.70 7.26 6.92
CA ARG A 105 4.71 6.82 5.96
C ARG A 105 6.03 7.57 6.15
N PHE A 106 5.94 8.87 6.43
CA PHE A 106 7.10 9.70 6.73
C PHE A 106 7.81 9.19 7.99
N GLY A 107 7.10 8.97 9.11
CA GLY A 107 7.67 8.39 10.32
C GLY A 107 8.28 7.01 10.09
N ALA A 108 7.61 6.15 9.33
CA ALA A 108 8.14 4.83 8.96
C ALA A 108 9.41 4.94 8.11
N ALA A 109 9.46 5.85 7.14
CA ALA A 109 10.62 6.06 6.29
C ALA A 109 11.82 6.61 7.09
N LEU A 110 11.57 7.48 8.08
CA LEU A 110 12.61 7.97 8.98
C LEU A 110 13.26 6.85 9.78
N LEU A 111 12.46 5.96 10.36
CA LEU A 111 12.99 4.79 11.06
C LEU A 111 13.77 3.87 10.12
N ASP A 112 13.24 3.58 8.93
CA ASP A 112 13.94 2.78 7.94
C ASP A 112 15.28 3.42 7.55
N ASN A 113 15.32 4.73 7.28
CA ASN A 113 16.55 5.45 6.91
C ASN A 113 17.54 5.54 8.08
N LEU A 114 17.07 5.71 9.32
CA LEU A 114 17.91 5.68 10.50
C LEU A 114 18.60 4.32 10.66
N ILE A 115 17.87 3.23 10.50
CA ILE A 115 18.42 1.86 10.55
C ILE A 115 19.50 1.69 9.48
N VAL A 116 19.21 2.04 8.22
CA VAL A 116 20.18 1.94 7.12
C VAL A 116 21.39 2.82 7.38
N GLY A 117 21.18 4.08 7.79
CA GLY A 117 22.26 5.04 8.05
C GLY A 117 23.20 4.58 9.16
N VAL A 118 22.66 4.14 10.29
CA VAL A 118 23.47 3.62 11.42
C VAL A 118 24.25 2.38 10.99
N PHE A 119 23.62 1.46 10.26
CA PHE A 119 24.28 0.25 9.80
C PHE A 119 25.42 0.53 8.83
N VAL A 120 25.21 1.43 7.88
CA VAL A 120 26.22 1.86 6.91
C VAL A 120 27.36 2.62 7.60
N ALA A 121 27.05 3.56 8.50
CA ALA A 121 28.06 4.31 9.23
C ALA A 121 28.97 3.36 10.04
N LEU A 122 28.38 2.41 10.75
CA LEU A 122 29.13 1.42 11.52
C LEU A 122 30.00 0.54 10.61
N ALA A 123 29.44 0.07 9.48
CA ALA A 123 30.18 -0.75 8.51
C ALA A 123 31.37 0.02 7.91
N LEU A 124 31.18 1.30 7.55
CA LEU A 124 32.25 2.14 7.03
C LEU A 124 33.34 2.43 8.06
N VAL A 125 32.97 2.69 9.33
CA VAL A 125 33.92 2.86 10.42
C VAL A 125 34.78 1.60 10.59
N ILE A 126 34.13 0.43 10.66
CA ILE A 126 34.82 -0.84 10.81
C ILE A 126 35.76 -1.12 9.61
N ALA A 127 35.24 -0.97 8.40
CA ALA A 127 35.99 -1.18 7.17
C ALA A 127 37.19 -0.22 7.06
N SER A 128 37.01 1.06 7.39
CA SER A 128 38.07 2.06 7.43
C SER A 128 39.17 1.67 8.42
N ARG A 129 38.82 1.18 9.62
CA ARG A 129 39.78 0.73 10.63
C ARG A 129 40.55 -0.52 10.20
N LEU A 130 39.87 -1.49 9.60
CA LEU A 130 40.46 -2.74 9.14
C LEU A 130 41.36 -2.55 7.91
N ALA A 131 40.95 -1.73 6.97
CA ALA A 131 41.69 -1.50 5.73
C ALA A 131 42.80 -0.43 5.86
N GLY A 132 42.81 0.34 6.94
CA GLY A 132 43.73 1.48 7.11
C GLY A 132 43.50 2.62 6.09
N VAL A 133 42.30 2.66 5.48
CA VAL A 133 41.95 3.65 4.45
C VAL A 133 40.83 4.54 4.99
N PRO A 134 40.94 5.88 4.85
CA PRO A 134 39.92 6.81 5.35
C PRO A 134 38.65 6.81 4.44
N LEU A 135 37.84 5.74 4.53
CA LEU A 135 36.62 5.58 3.72
C LEU A 135 35.52 6.59 4.07
N LEU A 136 35.67 7.29 5.18
CA LEU A 136 34.75 8.36 5.60
C LEU A 136 35.19 9.74 5.10
N ASP A 137 36.43 9.87 4.60
CA ASP A 137 36.92 11.12 4.06
C ASP A 137 36.32 11.35 2.67
N GLY A 138 35.68 12.51 2.50
CA GLY A 138 34.93 12.85 1.30
C GLY A 138 33.49 12.33 1.30
N GLU A 139 32.73 12.76 0.31
CA GLU A 139 31.29 12.48 0.22
C GLU A 139 30.96 11.26 -0.65
N LEU A 140 31.83 10.89 -1.56
CA LEU A 140 31.53 9.90 -2.60
C LEU A 140 31.24 8.50 -2.01
N TRP A 141 32.16 7.96 -1.25
CA TRP A 141 32.03 6.60 -0.73
C TRP A 141 30.89 6.42 0.28
N PRO A 142 30.71 7.33 1.27
CA PRO A 142 29.58 7.27 2.17
C PRO A 142 28.22 7.36 1.42
N ASN A 143 28.12 8.27 0.45
CA ASN A 143 26.88 8.45 -0.31
C ASN A 143 26.56 7.24 -1.19
N LEU A 144 27.55 6.65 -1.87
CA LEU A 144 27.38 5.41 -2.63
C LEU A 144 26.97 4.24 -1.71
N ALA A 145 27.62 4.11 -0.55
CA ALA A 145 27.32 3.05 0.41
C ALA A 145 25.87 3.17 0.92
N VAL A 146 25.42 4.38 1.29
CA VAL A 146 24.05 4.63 1.73
C VAL A 146 23.05 4.36 0.57
N PHE A 147 23.40 4.76 -0.65
CA PHE A 147 22.54 4.52 -1.82
C PHE A 147 22.35 3.03 -2.07
N PHE A 148 23.42 2.27 -2.20
CA PHE A 148 23.34 0.83 -2.50
C PHE A 148 22.80 0.00 -1.32
N ALA A 149 23.19 0.32 -0.09
CA ALA A 149 22.64 -0.34 1.09
C ALA A 149 21.13 -0.06 1.23
N GLY A 150 20.71 1.19 1.01
CA GLY A 150 19.31 1.58 0.99
C GLY A 150 18.54 0.85 -0.11
N TRP A 151 19.08 0.82 -1.34
CA TRP A 151 18.48 0.05 -2.42
C TRP A 151 18.28 -1.42 -2.05
N LEU A 152 19.34 -2.07 -1.59
CA LEU A 152 19.29 -3.49 -1.20
C LEU A 152 18.29 -3.72 -0.05
N TYR A 153 18.33 -2.88 0.98
CA TYR A 153 17.42 -2.94 2.12
C TYR A 153 15.95 -2.83 1.69
N PHE A 154 15.60 -1.79 0.93
CA PHE A 154 14.21 -1.57 0.54
C PHE A 154 13.76 -2.56 -0.51
N ALA A 155 14.58 -2.88 -1.52
CA ALA A 155 14.23 -3.80 -2.58
C ALA A 155 13.98 -5.22 -2.05
N THR A 156 14.83 -5.71 -1.14
CA THR A 156 14.70 -7.06 -0.56
C THR A 156 13.55 -7.15 0.45
N LEU A 157 13.39 -6.16 1.34
CA LEU A 157 12.37 -6.22 2.38
C LEU A 157 10.98 -5.89 1.87
N GLU A 158 10.83 -4.98 0.89
CA GLU A 158 9.53 -4.67 0.30
C GLU A 158 9.06 -5.78 -0.67
N SER A 159 9.99 -6.49 -1.35
CA SER A 159 9.65 -7.68 -2.14
C SER A 159 9.57 -8.96 -1.31
N GLY A 160 10.00 -8.93 -0.06
CA GLY A 160 9.98 -10.07 0.85
C GLY A 160 8.58 -10.45 1.33
N PRO A 161 8.45 -11.54 2.11
CA PRO A 161 7.14 -12.07 2.54
C PRO A 161 6.33 -11.09 3.42
N ARG A 162 6.99 -10.14 4.08
CA ARG A 162 6.32 -9.13 4.91
C ARG A 162 6.03 -7.82 4.18
N CYS A 163 6.48 -7.68 2.93
CA CYS A 163 6.23 -6.52 2.05
C CYS A 163 6.53 -5.16 2.71
N ALA A 164 7.52 -5.09 3.60
CA ALA A 164 7.81 -3.88 4.39
C ALA A 164 9.20 -3.89 5.00
N GLY A 165 9.88 -2.75 5.01
CA GLY A 165 11.05 -2.47 5.85
C GLY A 165 10.71 -2.50 7.35
N TYR A 166 11.71 -2.50 8.22
CA TYR A 166 11.49 -2.58 9.68
C TYR A 166 10.73 -1.36 10.22
N GLY A 167 11.02 -0.14 9.74
CA GLY A 167 10.28 1.05 10.12
C GLY A 167 8.80 0.98 9.71
N LYS A 168 8.53 0.48 8.49
CA LYS A 168 7.15 0.25 8.04
C LYS A 168 6.42 -0.81 8.88
N ARG A 169 7.12 -1.88 9.29
CA ARG A 169 6.55 -2.92 10.17
C ARG A 169 6.17 -2.37 11.53
N ALA A 170 6.97 -1.45 12.10
CA ALA A 170 6.67 -0.81 13.38
C ALA A 170 5.33 -0.06 13.36
N PHE A 171 4.93 0.45 12.19
CA PHE A 171 3.63 1.11 11.98
C PHE A 171 2.60 0.21 11.28
N HIS A 172 2.83 -1.10 11.21
CA HIS A 172 1.94 -2.08 10.58
C HIS A 172 1.61 -1.73 9.11
N LEU A 173 2.57 -1.17 8.37
CA LEU A 173 2.43 -0.81 6.97
C LEU A 173 2.95 -1.92 6.06
N GLN A 174 2.29 -2.13 4.92
CA GLN A 174 2.74 -3.01 3.85
C GLN A 174 2.70 -2.33 2.50
N VAL A 175 3.65 -2.68 1.65
CA VAL A 175 3.75 -2.23 0.25
C VAL A 175 3.25 -3.36 -0.64
N LEU A 176 2.17 -3.08 -1.37
CA LEU A 176 1.51 -4.06 -2.23
C LEU A 176 1.38 -3.50 -3.65
N ALA A 177 1.14 -4.38 -4.61
CA ALA A 177 0.78 -4.00 -5.97
C ALA A 177 -0.55 -3.25 -5.97
N ALA A 178 -0.69 -2.23 -6.82
CA ALA A 178 -1.88 -1.38 -6.84
C ALA A 178 -3.07 -2.05 -7.53
N ASP A 179 -2.80 -3.08 -8.33
CA ASP A 179 -3.79 -3.72 -9.21
C ASP A 179 -4.58 -4.79 -8.43
N ASP A 180 -3.88 -5.68 -7.74
CA ASP A 180 -4.41 -6.89 -7.11
C ASP A 180 -4.05 -7.03 -5.62
N LEU A 181 -3.37 -6.04 -5.04
CA LEU A 181 -2.90 -6.04 -3.65
C LEU A 181 -2.00 -7.23 -3.28
N THR A 182 -1.36 -7.82 -4.29
CA THR A 182 -0.39 -8.90 -4.09
C THR A 182 0.99 -8.36 -3.73
N ARG A 183 1.90 -9.26 -3.40
CA ARG A 183 3.31 -8.92 -3.14
C ARG A 183 3.96 -8.37 -4.40
N ILE A 184 4.78 -7.33 -4.22
CA ILE A 184 5.59 -6.80 -5.31
C ILE A 184 6.87 -7.64 -5.50
N GLY A 185 7.29 -7.79 -6.76
CA GLY A 185 8.59 -8.39 -7.07
C GLY A 185 9.76 -7.45 -6.80
N PHE A 186 10.98 -8.01 -6.74
CA PHE A 186 12.21 -7.25 -6.51
C PHE A 186 12.42 -6.11 -7.52
N LEU A 187 12.10 -6.32 -8.79
CA LEU A 187 12.23 -5.28 -9.82
C LEU A 187 11.28 -4.09 -9.57
N ARG A 188 10.02 -4.34 -9.18
CA ARG A 188 9.08 -3.27 -8.79
C ARG A 188 9.55 -2.50 -7.55
N ALA A 189 10.09 -3.21 -6.56
CA ALA A 189 10.66 -2.60 -5.37
C ALA A 189 11.89 -1.73 -5.70
N SER A 190 12.75 -2.19 -6.63
CA SER A 190 13.89 -1.42 -7.14
C SER A 190 13.46 -0.17 -7.90
N LEU A 191 12.48 -0.27 -8.80
CA LEU A 191 11.90 0.88 -9.51
C LEU A 191 11.31 1.89 -8.52
N ARG A 192 10.67 1.41 -7.47
CA ARG A 192 10.14 2.23 -6.40
C ARG A 192 11.23 2.98 -5.63
N TRP A 193 12.35 2.31 -5.37
CA TRP A 193 13.52 2.93 -4.75
C TRP A 193 14.09 4.06 -5.61
N ILE A 194 14.31 3.82 -6.89
CA ILE A 194 14.78 4.84 -7.85
C ILE A 194 13.77 6.01 -7.93
N GLY A 195 12.50 5.70 -8.08
CA GLY A 195 11.42 6.70 -8.10
C GLY A 195 11.34 7.55 -6.82
N ARG A 196 11.84 7.06 -5.69
CA ARG A 196 11.92 7.80 -4.43
C ARG A 196 12.91 8.96 -4.50
N TYR A 197 14.05 8.80 -5.16
CA TYR A 197 15.00 9.89 -5.43
C TYR A 197 14.37 10.96 -6.33
N LEU A 198 13.65 10.53 -7.38
CA LEU A 198 12.93 11.47 -8.23
C LEU A 198 11.84 12.23 -7.45
N SER A 199 11.13 11.53 -6.57
CA SER A 199 10.13 12.15 -5.68
C SER A 199 10.74 13.16 -4.71
N TRP A 200 11.98 12.91 -4.26
CA TRP A 200 12.71 13.79 -3.36
C TRP A 200 13.18 15.06 -4.05
N VAL A 201 13.78 14.94 -5.25
CA VAL A 201 14.22 16.08 -6.07
C VAL A 201 13.04 17.00 -6.41
N LEU A 202 11.89 16.45 -6.74
CA LEU A 202 10.71 17.23 -7.10
C LEU A 202 9.90 17.71 -5.89
N LEU A 203 10.20 17.29 -4.65
CA LEU A 203 9.42 17.53 -3.41
C LEU A 203 7.90 17.32 -3.59
N LEU A 204 7.35 17.76 -4.72
CA LEU A 204 5.97 17.57 -5.15
C LEU A 204 5.55 16.10 -5.19
N GLY A 205 6.51 15.19 -5.45
CA GLY A 205 6.25 13.75 -5.49
C GLY A 205 5.75 13.16 -4.17
N TYR A 206 6.08 13.78 -3.04
CA TYR A 206 5.54 13.43 -1.72
C TYR A 206 4.29 14.25 -1.38
N LEU A 207 4.26 15.54 -1.75
CA LEU A 207 3.13 16.43 -1.46
C LEU A 207 1.85 15.98 -2.17
N MET A 208 1.93 15.33 -3.33
CA MET A 208 0.75 14.84 -4.04
C MET A 208 0.00 13.72 -3.30
N GLN A 209 0.66 13.04 -2.37
CA GLN A 209 0.11 11.87 -1.68
C GLN A 209 -1.25 12.13 -0.98
N PRO A 210 -1.47 13.21 -0.20
CA PRO A 210 -2.75 13.49 0.44
C PRO A 210 -3.89 13.73 -0.55
N PHE A 211 -3.58 14.17 -1.78
CA PHE A 211 -4.55 14.56 -2.79
C PHE A 211 -4.94 13.42 -3.74
N THR A 212 -4.32 12.24 -3.60
CA THR A 212 -4.63 11.08 -4.45
C THR A 212 -5.61 10.12 -3.74
N PRO A 213 -6.59 9.51 -4.45
CA PRO A 213 -7.62 8.66 -3.84
C PRO A 213 -7.05 7.50 -3.00
N ARG A 214 -5.93 6.89 -3.46
CA ARG A 214 -5.24 5.79 -2.76
C ARG A 214 -4.01 6.27 -1.99
N LYS A 215 -3.89 7.57 -1.70
CA LYS A 215 -2.77 8.21 -0.98
C LYS A 215 -1.40 7.81 -1.56
N ARG A 216 -1.26 7.82 -2.88
CA ARG A 216 -0.05 7.41 -3.60
C ARG A 216 0.90 8.59 -3.81
N ALA A 217 2.18 8.39 -3.56
CA ALA A 217 3.25 9.30 -3.93
C ALA A 217 3.75 9.00 -5.35
N LEU A 218 4.58 9.88 -5.94
CA LEU A 218 5.08 9.71 -7.31
C LEU A 218 5.77 8.36 -7.53
N HIS A 219 6.64 7.94 -6.61
CA HIS A 219 7.32 6.65 -6.69
C HIS A 219 6.36 5.45 -6.59
N ASP A 220 5.20 5.61 -5.92
CA ASP A 220 4.14 4.59 -5.89
C ASP A 220 3.44 4.48 -7.25
N PHE A 221 3.29 5.60 -7.98
CA PHE A 221 2.76 5.59 -9.35
C PHE A 221 3.71 4.93 -10.32
N ILE A 222 5.01 5.30 -10.28
CA ILE A 222 6.05 4.73 -11.15
C ILE A 222 6.10 3.20 -10.99
N ALA A 223 6.07 2.70 -9.75
CA ALA A 223 6.16 1.27 -9.45
C ALA A 223 4.80 0.55 -9.43
N ARG A 224 3.68 1.26 -9.70
CA ARG A 224 2.31 0.72 -9.58
C ARG A 224 2.07 0.03 -8.24
N THR A 225 2.35 0.73 -7.14
CA THR A 225 2.23 0.21 -5.78
C THR A 225 1.28 1.06 -4.94
N VAL A 226 0.84 0.50 -3.82
CA VAL A 226 0.09 1.18 -2.75
C VAL A 226 0.68 0.80 -1.40
N VAL A 227 0.49 1.65 -0.39
CA VAL A 227 0.86 1.32 0.99
C VAL A 227 -0.39 1.24 1.83
N VAL A 228 -0.62 0.08 2.42
CA VAL A 228 -1.80 -0.21 3.24
C VAL A 228 -1.43 -0.33 4.71
N VAL A 229 -2.40 -0.02 5.58
CA VAL A 229 -2.31 -0.22 7.03
C VAL A 229 -3.01 -1.53 7.37
N GLN A 230 -2.28 -2.53 7.87
CA GLN A 230 -2.85 -3.82 8.25
C GLN A 230 -3.57 -3.81 9.60
N ARG A 231 -3.05 -3.04 10.53
CA ARG A 231 -3.59 -2.91 11.88
C ARG A 231 -3.44 -1.46 12.34
N PRO A 232 -4.28 -0.98 13.26
CA PRO A 232 -4.08 0.32 13.87
C PRO A 232 -2.65 0.47 14.41
N TYR A 233 -1.98 1.55 14.08
CA TYR A 233 -0.65 1.87 14.59
C TYR A 233 -0.72 2.76 15.83
N SER A 234 0.32 2.69 16.67
CA SER A 234 0.44 3.54 17.85
C SER A 234 0.67 5.00 17.44
N ARG A 235 -0.29 5.88 17.74
CA ARG A 235 -0.14 7.34 17.56
C ARG A 235 0.95 7.91 18.47
N GLY A 236 1.15 7.32 19.66
CA GLY A 236 2.23 7.66 20.56
C GLY A 236 3.60 7.40 19.94
N LEU A 237 3.82 6.22 19.36
CA LEU A 237 5.05 5.90 18.64
C LEU A 237 5.32 6.89 17.49
N LEU A 238 4.30 7.23 16.72
CA LEU A 238 4.42 8.22 15.64
C LEU A 238 4.84 9.58 16.21
N GLY A 239 4.21 10.03 17.29
CA GLY A 239 4.55 11.28 17.97
C GLY A 239 6.01 11.30 18.47
N VAL A 240 6.48 10.21 19.08
CA VAL A 240 7.87 10.06 19.53
C VAL A 240 8.85 10.15 18.36
N VAL A 241 8.59 9.42 17.27
CA VAL A 241 9.45 9.42 16.08
C VAL A 241 9.51 10.80 15.44
N LEU A 242 8.38 11.48 15.26
CA LEU A 242 8.34 12.83 14.70
C LEU A 242 8.97 13.86 15.65
N GLY A 243 8.76 13.72 16.96
CA GLY A 243 9.40 14.58 17.97
C GLY A 243 10.92 14.44 17.97
N LEU A 244 11.44 13.22 17.87
CA LEU A 244 12.88 12.98 17.75
C LEU A 244 13.48 13.64 16.50
N VAL A 245 12.77 13.62 15.38
CA VAL A 245 13.20 14.30 14.14
C VAL A 245 13.27 15.81 14.35
N VAL A 246 12.27 16.40 14.98
CA VAL A 246 12.28 17.85 15.29
C VAL A 246 13.47 18.18 16.19
N VAL A 247 13.73 17.40 17.22
CA VAL A 247 14.88 17.62 18.11
C VAL A 247 16.20 17.51 17.33
N LEU A 248 16.38 16.45 16.50
CA LEU A 248 17.58 16.31 15.67
C LEU A 248 17.72 17.48 14.69
N PHE A 249 16.65 17.93 14.07
CA PHE A 249 16.67 19.09 13.18
C PHE A 249 17.13 20.35 13.93
N LEU A 250 16.57 20.62 15.11
CA LEU A 250 16.97 21.77 15.92
C LEU A 250 18.44 21.67 16.37
N LEU A 251 18.93 20.47 16.70
CA LEU A 251 20.35 20.26 17.04
C LEU A 251 21.26 20.55 15.84
N VAL A 252 20.89 20.12 14.63
CA VAL A 252 21.65 20.42 13.40
C VAL A 252 21.65 21.91 13.12
N VAL A 253 20.48 22.58 13.22
CA VAL A 253 20.39 24.03 13.07
C VAL A 253 21.26 24.75 14.09
N ALA A 254 21.23 24.33 15.36
CA ALA A 254 22.06 24.90 16.41
C ALA A 254 23.56 24.68 16.14
N ALA A 255 23.96 23.48 15.70
CA ALA A 255 25.35 23.16 15.35
C ALA A 255 25.91 24.01 14.22
N ILE A 256 25.06 24.43 13.29
CA ILE A 256 25.46 25.34 12.17
C ILE A 256 25.39 26.80 12.60
N ALA A 257 24.32 27.20 13.30
CA ALA A 257 24.07 28.60 13.65
C ALA A 257 25.02 29.12 14.74
N LEU A 258 25.35 28.28 15.74
CA LEU A 258 26.21 28.70 16.86
C LEU A 258 27.62 29.15 16.41
N PRO A 259 28.37 28.38 15.61
CA PRO A 259 29.67 28.80 15.11
C PRO A 259 29.58 30.08 14.26
N ALA A 260 28.60 30.15 13.34
CA ALA A 260 28.37 31.32 12.51
C ALA A 260 28.05 32.60 13.35
N TYR A 261 27.30 32.42 14.42
CA TYR A 261 27.01 33.54 15.37
C TYR A 261 28.26 33.95 16.16
N GLN A 262 29.08 32.99 16.61
CA GLN A 262 30.34 33.26 17.28
C GLN A 262 31.30 34.06 16.39
N ASP A 263 31.50 33.65 15.13
CA ASP A 263 32.30 34.34 14.14
C ASP A 263 31.80 35.77 13.87
N TYR A 264 30.48 35.95 13.81
CA TYR A 264 29.86 37.29 13.66
C TYR A 264 30.16 38.17 14.84
N VAL A 265 30.05 37.67 16.07
CA VAL A 265 30.32 38.45 17.32
C VAL A 265 31.80 38.82 17.42
N ILE A 266 32.71 37.89 17.06
CA ILE A 266 34.15 38.15 17.09
C ILE A 266 34.50 39.26 16.10
N ARG A 267 34.00 39.22 14.87
CA ARG A 267 34.23 40.24 13.83
C ARG A 267 33.68 41.62 14.18
N ARG A 268 32.68 41.71 15.05
CA ARG A 268 32.12 42.98 15.49
C ARG A 268 32.87 43.62 16.66
N ARG A 269 33.68 42.83 17.37
CA ARG A 269 34.43 43.28 18.54
C ARG A 269 35.90 43.68 18.24
N GLY A 270 36.42 43.27 17.08
CA GLY A 270 37.71 43.71 16.54
C GLY A 270 37.52 44.82 15.49
#